data_492bb97dadb9666b9d3ba90b727c13a3
#
_entry.id   492bb97dadb9666b9d3ba90b727c13a3
#
_cell.length_a   1.000
_cell.length_b   1.000
_cell.length_c   1.000
_cell.angle_alpha   90.00
_cell.angle_beta   90.00
_cell.angle_gamma   90.00
#
_symmetry.space_group_name_H-M   'P 1'
#
loop_
_entity.id
_entity.type
_entity.pdbx_description
1 polymer ?
#
loop_
_entity_poly.entity_id
_entity_poly.type
_entity_poly.pdbx_seq_one_letter_code
_entity_poly.pdbx_strand_id
1 'polypeptide(L)'
;MTLLNNILPEERRGKLKALLKKGKTVRVIEAHNGLSGIIANNIHVKGELEGKPIIREFDALWESSLTDSASKGHPDIEVVTFDSRLQSINEILAVTNKPMIVDGDTGGDANAFEYTVSKLEKAGVSAIIIEDKVFPKRNSLEAGIQQKLEDPEVFAQKICRGKNIQKTDDFMIIARLESLIAGKPMEDAVNRAKIYLQAGVDGIMIHSKSKSADEIFEFARHYKEITNQLNLQKTLVCVPTTYNQTTENELSAAGFQIIIHANHLLRSAYKAMTETAETILRNQRSLEVDPLCSTVREIFKTVGFLDVKEKDQENEQSTNIPVIIPAAGEDPIFKKILNGKPKAMLEICGKTLLGHQVQTLKNNNLADITVIAGYGRDQIQAEGITILENPNYKNGSALNSLFIGKEKMKNGFIMLYSDILTQDIIIKELMSRPENIILVADISTQYQEPQEGNILDFIIAKHQNKPARREIRFSSENIVAQIGSKINPITASHEFIGLARFSKTGAEQLIETYKDVVKNYQGQFQESEDISQLNFTDLIQEMIDRGFMVHYMEIHKGWLEIHNAEHIALAEKSFNE
;
A
#
# COMPACT_ATOMS: atom_id res chain seq x y z
N MET A 1 -0.52 -7.37 3.63
CA MET A 1 -1.82 -7.62 2.94
C MET A 1 -2.99 -6.80 3.49
N THR A 2 -3.18 -6.62 4.79
CA THR A 2 -4.29 -5.84 5.37
C THR A 2 -4.31 -4.37 4.94
N LEU A 3 -3.17 -3.68 4.92
CA LEU A 3 -3.08 -2.29 4.44
C LEU A 3 -3.35 -2.15 2.93
N LEU A 4 -3.06 -3.17 2.13
CA LEU A 4 -3.33 -3.17 0.69
C LEU A 4 -4.82 -3.35 0.35
N ASN A 5 -5.62 -3.85 1.29
CA ASN A 5 -7.06 -4.00 1.14
C ASN A 5 -7.84 -2.74 1.55
N ASN A 6 -7.18 -1.74 2.12
CA ASN A 6 -7.84 -0.50 2.48
C ASN A 6 -8.03 0.38 1.24
N ILE A 7 -9.26 0.83 1.02
CA ILE A 7 -9.64 1.72 -0.08
C ILE A 7 -10.41 2.91 0.45
N LEU A 8 -10.39 4.00 -0.29
CA LEU A 8 -11.10 5.21 0.09
C LEU A 8 -12.63 4.99 0.14
N PRO A 9 -13.35 5.66 1.04
CA PRO A 9 -14.80 5.57 1.16
C PRO A 9 -15.55 5.80 -0.16
N GLU A 10 -15.10 6.77 -0.95
CA GLU A 10 -15.68 7.13 -2.25
C GLU A 10 -15.59 5.95 -3.24
N GLU A 11 -14.46 5.28 -3.28
CA GLU A 11 -14.24 4.13 -4.16
C GLU A 11 -15.14 2.95 -3.75
N ARG A 12 -15.21 2.64 -2.44
CA ARG A 12 -16.00 1.49 -1.95
C ARG A 12 -17.49 1.70 -2.18
N ARG A 13 -18.00 2.90 -1.89
CA ARG A 13 -19.44 3.23 -1.94
C ARG A 13 -20.06 2.86 -3.27
N GLY A 14 -19.41 3.21 -4.39
CA GLY A 14 -19.92 2.97 -5.73
C GLY A 14 -19.81 1.52 -6.23
N LYS A 15 -19.02 0.65 -5.57
CA LYS A 15 -18.74 -0.70 -6.07
C LYS A 15 -19.98 -1.58 -6.21
N LEU A 16 -20.92 -1.52 -5.26
CA LEU A 16 -22.14 -2.32 -5.33
C LEU A 16 -22.98 -1.98 -6.56
N LYS A 17 -23.26 -0.70 -6.79
CA LYS A 17 -23.99 -0.25 -8.00
C LYS A 17 -23.23 -0.60 -9.28
N ALA A 18 -21.92 -0.53 -9.29
CA ALA A 18 -21.11 -0.91 -10.44
C ALA A 18 -21.23 -2.41 -10.77
N LEU A 19 -21.29 -3.28 -9.76
CA LEU A 19 -21.52 -4.72 -9.93
C LEU A 19 -22.91 -4.99 -10.50
N LEU A 20 -23.94 -4.36 -9.96
CA LEU A 20 -25.34 -4.50 -10.39
C LEU A 20 -25.54 -4.01 -11.83
N LYS A 21 -24.92 -2.90 -12.24
CA LYS A 21 -24.95 -2.36 -13.61
C LYS A 21 -24.35 -3.34 -14.64
N LYS A 22 -23.41 -4.19 -14.23
CA LYS A 22 -22.83 -5.24 -15.11
C LYS A 22 -23.74 -6.45 -15.28
N GLY A 23 -24.93 -6.45 -14.67
CA GLY A 23 -25.87 -7.58 -14.72
C GLY A 23 -25.42 -8.80 -13.93
N LYS A 24 -24.43 -8.65 -13.04
CA LYS A 24 -23.91 -9.74 -12.22
C LYS A 24 -24.80 -9.93 -10.98
N THR A 25 -25.13 -11.19 -10.67
CA THR A 25 -25.70 -11.54 -9.37
C THR A 25 -24.63 -11.38 -8.28
N VAL A 26 -24.90 -10.57 -7.28
CA VAL A 26 -23.98 -10.22 -6.19
C VAL A 26 -24.16 -11.21 -5.05
N ARG A 27 -23.11 -11.99 -4.77
CA ARG A 27 -23.01 -12.90 -3.62
C ARG A 27 -22.50 -12.14 -2.42
N VAL A 28 -23.27 -12.18 -1.35
CA VAL A 28 -22.95 -11.43 -0.14
C VAL A 28 -22.80 -12.38 1.04
N ILE A 29 -21.75 -12.22 1.84
CA ILE A 29 -21.56 -12.99 3.06
C ILE A 29 -21.43 -12.07 4.26
N GLU A 30 -21.90 -12.55 5.39
CA GLU A 30 -21.83 -11.87 6.67
C GLU A 30 -20.39 -11.71 7.15
N ALA A 31 -20.14 -10.57 7.82
CA ALA A 31 -18.94 -10.31 8.61
C ALA A 31 -19.34 -9.52 9.88
N HIS A 32 -18.77 -9.88 11.04
CA HIS A 32 -19.12 -9.31 12.35
C HIS A 32 -17.91 -8.74 13.12
N ASN A 33 -16.71 -8.83 12.56
CA ASN A 33 -15.48 -8.23 13.07
C ASN A 33 -14.41 -8.20 11.96
N GLY A 34 -13.25 -7.60 12.25
CA GLY A 34 -12.15 -7.51 11.27
C GLY A 34 -11.67 -8.86 10.76
N LEU A 35 -11.57 -9.91 11.60
CA LEU A 35 -11.10 -11.23 11.18
C LEU A 35 -12.09 -11.90 10.22
N SER A 36 -13.37 -11.92 10.54
CA SER A 36 -14.41 -12.44 9.63
C SER A 36 -14.48 -11.62 8.34
N GLY A 37 -14.23 -10.31 8.41
CA GLY A 37 -14.09 -9.45 7.25
C GLY A 37 -12.94 -9.86 6.34
N ILE A 38 -11.74 -10.09 6.88
CA ILE A 38 -10.58 -10.57 6.11
C ILE A 38 -10.88 -11.91 5.43
N ILE A 39 -11.49 -12.86 6.15
CA ILE A 39 -11.86 -14.16 5.60
C ILE A 39 -12.85 -13.97 4.44
N ALA A 40 -13.93 -13.23 4.66
CA ALA A 40 -14.97 -12.97 3.66
C ALA A 40 -14.44 -12.24 2.41
N ASN A 41 -13.48 -11.33 2.60
CA ASN A 41 -12.84 -10.57 1.53
C ASN A 41 -11.94 -11.42 0.64
N ASN A 42 -11.21 -12.38 1.22
CA ASN A 42 -10.12 -13.07 0.55
C ASN A 42 -10.45 -14.52 0.12
N ILE A 43 -11.50 -15.12 0.70
CA ILE A 43 -11.87 -16.51 0.37
C ILE A 43 -12.33 -16.61 -1.07
N HIS A 44 -11.77 -17.58 -1.77
CA HIS A 44 -12.19 -17.94 -3.12
C HIS A 44 -12.03 -19.44 -3.35
N VAL A 45 -12.82 -19.98 -4.26
CA VAL A 45 -12.70 -21.37 -4.71
C VAL A 45 -12.51 -21.39 -6.22
N LYS A 46 -11.62 -22.29 -6.67
CA LYS A 46 -11.47 -22.59 -8.08
C LYS A 46 -12.54 -23.59 -8.48
N GLY A 47 -13.21 -23.35 -9.59
CA GLY A 47 -14.23 -24.20 -10.15
C GLY A 47 -14.15 -24.23 -11.65
N GLU A 48 -15.12 -24.88 -12.28
CA GLU A 48 -15.27 -24.95 -13.73
C GLU A 48 -16.71 -24.62 -14.11
N LEU A 49 -16.88 -23.83 -15.16
CA LEU A 49 -18.18 -23.53 -15.76
C LEU A 49 -18.06 -23.69 -17.27
N GLU A 50 -18.87 -24.59 -17.85
CA GLU A 50 -18.88 -24.91 -19.30
C GLU A 50 -17.47 -25.25 -19.85
N GLY A 51 -16.68 -26.01 -19.07
CA GLY A 51 -15.31 -26.40 -19.45
C GLY A 51 -14.25 -25.30 -19.31
N LYS A 52 -14.60 -24.13 -18.74
CA LYS A 52 -13.67 -23.04 -18.50
C LYS A 52 -13.39 -22.88 -17.00
N PRO A 53 -12.12 -22.70 -16.59
CA PRO A 53 -11.79 -22.45 -15.21
C PRO A 53 -12.40 -21.13 -14.75
N ILE A 54 -13.07 -21.16 -13.61
CA ILE A 54 -13.64 -19.97 -12.95
C ILE A 54 -13.15 -19.84 -11.52
N ILE A 55 -13.11 -18.63 -11.03
CA ILE A 55 -12.91 -18.33 -9.62
C ILE A 55 -14.25 -17.83 -9.07
N ARG A 56 -14.73 -18.51 -8.00
CA ARG A 56 -15.91 -18.07 -7.25
C ARG A 56 -15.47 -17.42 -5.96
N GLU A 57 -15.97 -16.25 -5.69
CA GLU A 57 -15.73 -15.46 -4.48
C GLU A 57 -17.00 -14.74 -4.06
N PHE A 58 -17.05 -14.23 -2.84
CA PHE A 58 -18.10 -13.30 -2.45
C PHE A 58 -17.82 -11.93 -3.04
N ASP A 59 -18.86 -11.26 -3.50
CA ASP A 59 -18.76 -9.98 -4.21
C ASP A 59 -18.93 -8.78 -3.27
N ALA A 60 -19.60 -9.00 -2.12
CA ALA A 60 -19.90 -7.98 -1.13
C ALA A 60 -19.97 -8.57 0.30
N LEU A 61 -19.94 -7.70 1.29
CA LEU A 61 -20.03 -8.02 2.70
C LEU A 61 -21.37 -7.58 3.27
N TRP A 62 -21.88 -8.33 4.24
CA TRP A 62 -23.08 -8.04 5.01
C TRP A 62 -22.74 -7.85 6.48
N GLU A 63 -22.88 -6.66 7.00
CA GLU A 63 -22.88 -6.44 8.44
C GLU A 63 -24.30 -6.60 8.97
N SER A 64 -24.53 -7.70 9.69
CA SER A 64 -25.84 -8.13 10.17
C SER A 64 -26.04 -7.68 11.61
N SER A 65 -27.21 -7.10 11.91
CA SER A 65 -27.59 -6.74 13.29
C SER A 65 -27.58 -7.95 14.24
N LEU A 66 -28.05 -9.10 13.75
CA LEU A 66 -28.04 -10.35 14.51
C LEU A 66 -26.61 -10.77 14.88
N THR A 67 -25.70 -10.81 13.91
CA THR A 67 -24.35 -11.32 14.17
C THR A 67 -23.49 -10.32 14.92
N ASP A 68 -23.68 -9.03 14.69
CA ASP A 68 -23.02 -7.97 15.47
C ASP A 68 -23.48 -7.99 16.94
N SER A 69 -24.80 -8.01 17.20
CA SER A 69 -25.32 -8.06 18.56
C SER A 69 -24.89 -9.33 19.29
N ALA A 70 -25.02 -10.50 18.66
CA ALA A 70 -24.65 -11.77 19.27
C ALA A 70 -23.14 -11.88 19.54
N SER A 71 -22.27 -11.34 18.66
CA SER A 71 -20.82 -11.30 18.88
C SER A 71 -20.42 -10.46 20.10
N LYS A 72 -21.27 -9.49 20.47
CA LYS A 72 -21.15 -8.63 21.66
C LYS A 72 -21.87 -9.18 22.89
N GLY A 73 -22.51 -10.38 22.78
CA GLY A 73 -23.25 -11.02 23.88
C GLY A 73 -24.63 -10.40 24.14
N HIS A 74 -25.21 -9.69 23.16
CA HIS A 74 -26.53 -9.05 23.29
C HIS A 74 -27.59 -9.67 22.38
N PRO A 75 -28.86 -9.63 22.75
CA PRO A 75 -29.96 -10.04 21.88
C PRO A 75 -30.17 -9.02 20.75
N ASP A 76 -30.61 -9.51 19.59
CA ASP A 76 -30.91 -8.71 18.40
C ASP A 76 -32.31 -8.07 18.48
N ILE A 77 -32.43 -7.03 19.28
CA ILE A 77 -33.66 -6.26 19.53
C ILE A 77 -33.42 -4.74 19.59
N GLU A 78 -32.46 -4.25 18.82
CA GLU A 78 -32.02 -2.84 18.76
C GLU A 78 -31.50 -2.28 20.10
N VAL A 79 -30.92 -3.14 20.98
CA VAL A 79 -30.25 -2.69 22.22
C VAL A 79 -28.82 -2.27 22.00
N VAL A 80 -28.17 -2.77 20.94
CA VAL A 80 -26.85 -2.32 20.53
C VAL A 80 -26.99 -1.02 19.79
N THR A 81 -26.40 0.05 20.33
CA THR A 81 -26.49 1.38 19.73
C THR A 81 -25.81 1.44 18.37
N PHE A 82 -26.28 2.33 17.50
CA PHE A 82 -25.70 2.51 16.18
C PHE A 82 -24.21 2.87 16.23
N ASP A 83 -23.76 3.68 17.21
CA ASP A 83 -22.34 4.03 17.34
C ASP A 83 -21.47 2.82 17.70
N SER A 84 -21.97 1.88 18.51
CA SER A 84 -21.28 0.60 18.75
C SER A 84 -21.21 -0.27 17.49
N ARG A 85 -22.26 -0.29 16.68
CA ARG A 85 -22.25 -0.98 15.38
C ARG A 85 -21.32 -0.32 14.37
N LEU A 86 -21.26 1.02 14.36
CA LEU A 86 -20.35 1.77 13.50
C LEU A 86 -18.87 1.43 13.79
N GLN A 87 -18.52 1.09 15.04
CA GLN A 87 -17.19 0.60 15.38
C GLN A 87 -16.90 -0.73 14.65
N SER A 88 -17.78 -1.73 14.73
CA SER A 88 -17.61 -3.02 14.01
C SER A 88 -17.56 -2.81 12.50
N ILE A 89 -18.41 -1.94 11.96
CA ILE A 89 -18.39 -1.55 10.55
C ILE A 89 -17.00 -1.02 10.16
N ASN A 90 -16.47 -0.07 10.92
CA ASN A 90 -15.14 0.52 10.64
C ASN A 90 -14.01 -0.51 10.74
N GLU A 91 -14.05 -1.44 11.71
CA GLU A 91 -13.07 -2.53 11.82
C GLU A 91 -13.07 -3.42 10.57
N ILE A 92 -14.24 -3.75 10.03
CA ILE A 92 -14.37 -4.54 8.80
C ILE A 92 -13.91 -3.73 7.58
N LEU A 93 -14.33 -2.46 7.47
CA LEU A 93 -13.95 -1.58 6.37
C LEU A 93 -12.44 -1.34 6.30
N ALA A 94 -11.76 -1.27 7.45
CA ALA A 94 -10.31 -1.05 7.51
C ALA A 94 -9.47 -2.18 6.89
N VAL A 95 -10.02 -3.39 6.80
CA VAL A 95 -9.27 -4.59 6.36
C VAL A 95 -9.83 -5.22 5.08
N THR A 96 -10.81 -4.57 4.43
CA THR A 96 -11.50 -5.10 3.25
C THR A 96 -11.61 -4.07 2.13
N ASN A 97 -11.77 -4.54 0.90
CA ASN A 97 -11.96 -3.68 -0.28
C ASN A 97 -13.27 -3.93 -1.04
N LYS A 98 -14.08 -4.87 -0.56
CA LYS A 98 -15.40 -5.19 -1.16
C LYS A 98 -16.45 -4.19 -0.71
N PRO A 99 -17.52 -3.98 -1.50
CA PRO A 99 -18.67 -3.18 -1.07
C PRO A 99 -19.33 -3.80 0.16
N MET A 100 -19.86 -2.95 1.03
CA MET A 100 -20.54 -3.39 2.26
C MET A 100 -22.00 -2.98 2.24
N ILE A 101 -22.87 -3.89 2.63
CA ILE A 101 -24.29 -3.70 2.90
C ILE A 101 -24.49 -3.82 4.42
N VAL A 102 -25.20 -2.89 5.02
CA VAL A 102 -25.45 -2.85 6.47
C VAL A 102 -26.93 -3.14 6.75
N ASP A 103 -27.19 -4.02 7.72
CA ASP A 103 -28.52 -4.21 8.32
C ASP A 103 -28.87 -2.98 9.17
N GLY A 104 -29.81 -2.20 8.71
CA GLY A 104 -30.24 -0.97 9.40
C GLY A 104 -31.31 -1.20 10.43
N ASP A 105 -31.69 -2.45 10.74
CA ASP A 105 -32.83 -2.76 11.60
C ASP A 105 -34.12 -2.04 11.11
N THR A 106 -34.88 -1.39 11.98
CA THR A 106 -36.04 -0.55 11.59
C THR A 106 -35.60 0.82 11.05
N GLY A 107 -34.31 1.17 11.16
CA GLY A 107 -33.80 2.53 10.94
C GLY A 107 -34.10 3.49 12.11
N GLY A 108 -34.72 3.03 13.20
CA GLY A 108 -35.15 3.86 14.30
C GLY A 108 -36.29 4.82 13.91
N ASP A 109 -36.39 5.96 14.59
CA ASP A 109 -37.24 7.04 14.12
C ASP A 109 -36.64 7.76 12.88
N ALA A 110 -37.46 8.56 12.20
CA ALA A 110 -37.07 9.19 10.94
C ALA A 110 -35.89 10.17 11.11
N ASN A 111 -35.72 10.82 12.27
CA ASN A 111 -34.59 11.71 12.51
C ASN A 111 -33.31 10.89 12.71
N ALA A 112 -33.37 9.84 13.55
CA ALA A 112 -32.23 8.93 13.74
C ALA A 112 -31.77 8.29 12.40
N PHE A 113 -32.71 7.95 11.53
CA PHE A 113 -32.41 7.39 10.22
C PHE A 113 -31.60 8.34 9.32
N GLU A 114 -31.95 9.64 9.31
CA GLU A 114 -31.17 10.64 8.55
C GLU A 114 -29.70 10.68 9.00
N TYR A 115 -29.44 10.67 10.31
CA TYR A 115 -28.08 10.64 10.85
C TYR A 115 -27.37 9.33 10.51
N THR A 116 -28.06 8.20 10.56
CA THR A 116 -27.53 6.89 10.20
C THR A 116 -27.11 6.85 8.73
N VAL A 117 -27.97 7.30 7.81
CA VAL A 117 -27.64 7.41 6.38
C VAL A 117 -26.40 8.28 6.17
N SER A 118 -26.35 9.47 6.78
CA SER A 118 -25.20 10.36 6.64
C SER A 118 -23.89 9.75 7.17
N LYS A 119 -23.92 9.04 8.31
CA LYS A 119 -22.72 8.40 8.88
C LYS A 119 -22.24 7.24 8.01
N LEU A 120 -23.13 6.36 7.53
CA LEU A 120 -22.79 5.23 6.69
C LEU A 120 -22.27 5.65 5.31
N GLU A 121 -22.92 6.65 4.70
CA GLU A 121 -22.45 7.20 3.43
C GLU A 121 -21.03 7.76 3.52
N LYS A 122 -20.72 8.51 4.60
CA LYS A 122 -19.38 9.02 4.87
C LYS A 122 -18.35 7.91 5.13
N ALA A 123 -18.74 6.84 5.81
CA ALA A 123 -17.87 5.70 6.07
C ALA A 123 -17.55 4.88 4.81
N GLY A 124 -18.25 5.12 3.68
CA GLY A 124 -18.05 4.39 2.44
C GLY A 124 -18.83 3.09 2.35
N VAL A 125 -19.87 2.91 3.17
CA VAL A 125 -20.85 1.83 3.04
C VAL A 125 -21.59 1.99 1.71
N SER A 126 -21.90 0.88 1.04
CA SER A 126 -22.53 0.89 -0.29
C SER A 126 -24.05 0.85 -0.23
N ALA A 127 -24.62 0.22 0.83
CA ALA A 127 -26.06 0.16 1.01
C ALA A 127 -26.45 -0.03 2.48
N ILE A 128 -27.64 0.45 2.82
CA ILE A 128 -28.35 0.10 4.05
C ILE A 128 -29.66 -0.61 3.69
N ILE A 129 -30.00 -1.66 4.44
CA ILE A 129 -31.29 -2.33 4.35
C ILE A 129 -32.06 -2.06 5.64
N ILE A 130 -33.27 -1.51 5.56
CA ILE A 130 -34.14 -1.25 6.71
C ILE A 130 -35.44 -2.04 6.58
N GLU A 131 -35.96 -2.59 7.71
CA GLU A 131 -37.15 -3.40 7.73
C GLU A 131 -38.40 -2.60 8.17
N ASP A 132 -39.55 -2.91 7.58
CA ASP A 132 -40.81 -2.20 7.80
C ASP A 132 -41.55 -2.65 9.07
N LYS A 133 -40.79 -2.86 10.17
CA LYS A 133 -41.34 -3.13 11.50
C LYS A 133 -41.41 -1.88 12.38
N VAL A 134 -42.26 -1.93 13.36
CA VAL A 134 -42.34 -0.90 14.41
C VAL A 134 -41.08 -0.97 15.29
N PHE A 135 -40.49 0.19 15.57
CA PHE A 135 -39.34 0.33 16.50
C PHE A 135 -39.79 0.18 17.97
N PRO A 136 -39.05 -0.51 18.86
CA PRO A 136 -37.93 -1.39 18.57
C PRO A 136 -38.39 -2.76 18.01
N LYS A 137 -37.60 -3.31 17.07
CA LYS A 137 -37.95 -4.58 16.42
C LYS A 137 -37.92 -5.78 17.36
N ARG A 138 -38.53 -6.87 16.89
CA ARG A 138 -38.28 -8.24 17.36
C ARG A 138 -37.64 -9.05 16.25
N ASN A 139 -36.74 -9.94 16.62
CA ASN A 139 -36.06 -10.76 15.61
C ASN A 139 -37.08 -11.59 14.80
N SER A 140 -36.93 -11.62 13.48
CA SER A 140 -37.90 -12.26 12.57
C SER A 140 -37.93 -13.78 12.72
N LEU A 141 -36.86 -14.39 13.25
CA LEU A 141 -36.74 -15.85 13.48
C LEU A 141 -37.22 -16.25 14.89
N GLU A 142 -37.60 -15.30 15.75
CA GLU A 142 -38.05 -15.57 17.11
C GLU A 142 -39.46 -16.22 17.08
N ALA A 143 -39.57 -17.42 17.66
CA ALA A 143 -40.83 -18.16 17.66
C ALA A 143 -41.82 -17.61 18.70
N GLY A 144 -43.14 -17.61 18.35
CA GLY A 144 -44.21 -17.28 19.28
C GLY A 144 -44.44 -15.77 19.53
N ILE A 145 -43.71 -14.90 18.88
CA ILE A 145 -43.87 -13.44 19.01
C ILE A 145 -44.61 -12.86 17.83
N GLN A 146 -45.61 -12.01 18.13
CA GLN A 146 -46.33 -11.26 17.11
C GLN A 146 -45.43 -10.17 16.52
N GLN A 147 -45.12 -10.26 15.23
CA GLN A 147 -44.38 -9.25 14.48
C GLN A 147 -45.33 -8.07 14.14
N LYS A 148 -44.95 -6.85 14.55
CA LYS A 148 -45.73 -5.64 14.27
C LYS A 148 -45.10 -4.87 13.12
N LEU A 149 -45.85 -4.67 12.05
CA LEU A 149 -45.45 -3.87 10.92
C LEU A 149 -45.76 -2.39 11.14
N GLU A 150 -44.89 -1.52 10.66
CA GLU A 150 -45.11 -0.09 10.58
C GLU A 150 -46.19 0.21 9.52
N ASP A 151 -46.90 1.33 9.67
CA ASP A 151 -47.73 1.83 8.62
C ASP A 151 -46.91 2.08 7.35
N PRO A 152 -47.33 1.57 6.17
CA PRO A 152 -46.54 1.66 4.96
C PRO A 152 -46.26 3.09 4.52
N GLU A 153 -47.17 4.03 4.74
CA GLU A 153 -46.96 5.44 4.38
C GLU A 153 -45.97 6.12 5.35
N VAL A 154 -46.01 5.78 6.64
CA VAL A 154 -45.02 6.27 7.63
C VAL A 154 -43.62 5.75 7.30
N PHE A 155 -43.50 4.48 6.94
CA PHE A 155 -42.22 3.90 6.52
C PHE A 155 -41.72 4.51 5.19
N ALA A 156 -42.62 4.76 4.24
CA ALA A 156 -42.31 5.46 2.99
C ALA A 156 -41.77 6.88 3.22
N GLN A 157 -42.39 7.63 4.19
CA GLN A 157 -41.87 8.95 4.56
C GLN A 157 -40.46 8.87 5.15
N LYS A 158 -40.16 7.85 5.99
CA LYS A 158 -38.80 7.60 6.50
C LYS A 158 -37.79 7.36 5.34
N ILE A 159 -38.18 6.55 4.34
CA ILE A 159 -37.39 6.32 3.13
C ILE A 159 -37.13 7.64 2.39
N CYS A 160 -38.16 8.44 2.11
CA CYS A 160 -38.04 9.74 1.44
C CYS A 160 -37.02 10.65 2.15
N ARG A 161 -37.09 10.73 3.49
CA ARG A 161 -36.17 11.53 4.30
C ARG A 161 -34.72 11.03 4.16
N GLY A 162 -34.52 9.70 4.25
CA GLY A 162 -33.19 9.08 4.02
C GLY A 162 -32.66 9.38 2.62
N LYS A 163 -33.50 9.31 1.60
CA LYS A 163 -33.11 9.64 0.21
C LYS A 163 -32.76 11.12 0.05
N ASN A 164 -33.46 12.01 0.72
CA ASN A 164 -33.21 13.46 0.63
C ASN A 164 -31.90 13.89 1.31
N ILE A 165 -31.46 13.18 2.34
CA ILE A 165 -30.21 13.53 3.05
C ILE A 165 -28.96 13.00 2.34
N GLN A 166 -29.07 11.98 1.47
CA GLN A 166 -27.96 11.43 0.71
C GLN A 166 -27.20 12.53 -0.07
N LYS A 167 -25.89 12.38 -0.20
CA LYS A 167 -25.03 13.30 -0.94
C LYS A 167 -24.61 12.75 -2.30
N THR A 168 -24.63 11.44 -2.46
CA THR A 168 -24.26 10.77 -3.71
C THR A 168 -25.31 9.74 -4.12
N ASP A 169 -25.40 9.46 -5.41
CA ASP A 169 -26.24 8.38 -5.91
C ASP A 169 -25.64 6.98 -5.69
N ASP A 170 -24.40 6.90 -5.21
CA ASP A 170 -23.68 5.64 -5.05
C ASP A 170 -24.15 4.83 -3.85
N PHE A 171 -24.59 5.50 -2.78
CA PHE A 171 -25.17 4.85 -1.60
C PHE A 171 -26.60 4.41 -1.90
N MET A 172 -26.99 3.20 -1.46
CA MET A 172 -28.31 2.63 -1.71
C MET A 172 -29.11 2.50 -0.41
N ILE A 173 -30.41 2.80 -0.48
CA ILE A 173 -31.39 2.50 0.56
C ILE A 173 -32.32 1.41 0.03
N ILE A 174 -32.37 0.26 0.71
CA ILE A 174 -33.15 -0.92 0.34
C ILE A 174 -34.20 -1.14 1.43
N ALA A 175 -35.46 -1.33 1.04
CA ALA A 175 -36.54 -1.64 1.98
C ALA A 175 -36.72 -3.16 2.11
N ARG A 176 -36.69 -3.67 3.35
CA ARG A 176 -36.98 -5.06 3.68
C ARG A 176 -38.44 -5.22 4.09
N LEU A 177 -39.13 -6.09 3.35
CA LEU A 177 -40.51 -6.41 3.57
C LEU A 177 -40.64 -7.56 4.57
N GLU A 178 -41.29 -7.32 5.67
CA GLU A 178 -41.59 -8.30 6.73
C GLU A 178 -43.04 -8.81 6.71
N SER A 179 -43.80 -8.53 5.66
CA SER A 179 -45.21 -8.97 5.51
C SER A 179 -45.36 -10.47 5.69
N LEU A 180 -44.57 -11.30 5.00
CA LEU A 180 -44.66 -12.77 5.09
C LEU A 180 -44.23 -13.28 6.48
N ILE A 181 -43.25 -12.63 7.10
CA ILE A 181 -42.82 -12.91 8.49
C ILE A 181 -43.96 -12.61 9.49
N ALA A 182 -44.70 -11.53 9.26
CA ALA A 182 -45.84 -11.15 10.08
C ALA A 182 -47.11 -11.96 9.78
N GLY A 183 -47.03 -12.93 8.85
CA GLY A 183 -48.17 -13.76 8.46
C GLY A 183 -49.25 -13.02 7.64
N LYS A 184 -48.84 -11.92 6.99
CA LYS A 184 -49.70 -11.19 6.05
C LYS A 184 -49.73 -11.90 4.69
N PRO A 185 -50.81 -11.73 3.90
CA PRO A 185 -50.89 -12.30 2.56
C PRO A 185 -49.88 -11.66 1.60
N MET A 186 -49.57 -12.32 0.48
CA MET A 186 -48.66 -11.85 -0.58
C MET A 186 -49.08 -10.48 -1.11
N GLU A 187 -50.39 -10.19 -1.21
CA GLU A 187 -50.93 -8.92 -1.65
C GLU A 187 -50.45 -7.75 -0.76
N ASP A 188 -50.31 -7.94 0.56
CA ASP A 188 -49.75 -6.89 1.45
C ASP A 188 -48.28 -6.61 1.10
N ALA A 189 -47.46 -7.65 0.86
CA ALA A 189 -46.08 -7.47 0.45
C ALA A 189 -45.96 -6.73 -0.88
N VAL A 190 -46.81 -7.08 -1.84
CA VAL A 190 -46.86 -6.45 -3.18
C VAL A 190 -47.23 -4.97 -3.08
N ASN A 191 -48.24 -4.66 -2.27
CA ASN A 191 -48.69 -3.27 -2.06
C ASN A 191 -47.62 -2.42 -1.37
N ARG A 192 -46.99 -2.92 -0.31
CA ARG A 192 -45.84 -2.25 0.36
C ARG A 192 -44.68 -2.02 -0.57
N ALA A 193 -44.30 -3.03 -1.37
CA ALA A 193 -43.25 -2.89 -2.38
C ALA A 193 -43.54 -1.73 -3.33
N LYS A 194 -44.77 -1.60 -3.83
CA LYS A 194 -45.19 -0.52 -4.71
C LYS A 194 -45.05 0.86 -4.05
N ILE A 195 -45.51 1.01 -2.82
CA ILE A 195 -45.43 2.26 -2.05
C ILE A 195 -43.94 2.65 -1.84
N TYR A 196 -43.07 1.69 -1.43
CA TYR A 196 -41.68 1.97 -1.16
C TYR A 196 -40.86 2.28 -2.44
N LEU A 197 -41.19 1.61 -3.55
CA LEU A 197 -40.61 1.96 -4.85
C LEU A 197 -40.94 3.39 -5.27
N GLN A 198 -42.18 3.83 -5.04
CA GLN A 198 -42.59 5.20 -5.29
C GLN A 198 -41.94 6.21 -4.34
N ALA A 199 -41.62 5.79 -3.10
CA ALA A 199 -40.83 6.58 -2.16
C ALA A 199 -39.35 6.70 -2.52
N GLY A 200 -38.88 6.00 -3.55
CA GLY A 200 -37.56 6.16 -4.13
C GLY A 200 -36.48 5.18 -3.64
N VAL A 201 -36.84 4.06 -3.00
CA VAL A 201 -35.84 3.03 -2.64
C VAL A 201 -35.03 2.55 -3.86
N ASP A 202 -33.81 2.11 -3.61
CA ASP A 202 -32.92 1.56 -4.62
C ASP A 202 -33.15 0.05 -4.86
N GLY A 203 -33.88 -0.60 -3.96
CA GLY A 203 -34.25 -2.01 -4.07
C GLY A 203 -35.23 -2.46 -3.00
N ILE A 204 -35.73 -3.67 -3.18
CA ILE A 204 -36.61 -4.36 -2.23
C ILE A 204 -35.98 -5.68 -1.81
N MET A 205 -35.98 -5.97 -0.52
CA MET A 205 -35.64 -7.26 0.03
C MET A 205 -36.91 -7.92 0.55
N ILE A 206 -37.27 -9.08 0.02
CA ILE A 206 -38.37 -9.88 0.57
C ILE A 206 -37.84 -10.92 1.58
N HIS A 207 -38.46 -11.03 2.71
CA HIS A 207 -38.10 -11.97 3.76
C HIS A 207 -39.18 -13.00 4.01
N SER A 208 -38.81 -14.29 4.12
CA SER A 208 -39.71 -15.39 4.44
C SER A 208 -39.08 -16.32 5.45
N LYS A 209 -39.92 -16.93 6.31
CA LYS A 209 -39.53 -18.03 7.22
C LYS A 209 -39.89 -19.41 6.67
N SER A 210 -40.49 -19.49 5.49
CA SER A 210 -40.79 -20.74 4.81
C SER A 210 -39.50 -21.53 4.53
N LYS A 211 -39.59 -22.86 4.59
CA LYS A 211 -38.49 -23.77 4.16
C LYS A 211 -38.45 -23.95 2.65
N SER A 212 -39.51 -23.60 1.93
CA SER A 212 -39.58 -23.54 0.48
C SER A 212 -39.37 -22.12 -0.02
N ALA A 213 -38.78 -21.95 -1.20
CA ALA A 213 -38.63 -20.67 -1.88
C ALA A 213 -39.90 -20.26 -2.68
N ASP A 214 -41.01 -20.99 -2.62
CA ASP A 214 -42.19 -20.74 -3.44
C ASP A 214 -42.74 -19.32 -3.25
N GLU A 215 -42.87 -18.84 -1.99
CA GLU A 215 -43.31 -17.48 -1.67
C GLU A 215 -42.35 -16.43 -2.24
N ILE A 216 -41.06 -16.71 -2.21
CA ILE A 216 -40.00 -15.82 -2.73
C ILE A 216 -40.10 -15.71 -4.24
N PHE A 217 -40.30 -16.84 -4.91
CA PHE A 217 -40.48 -16.89 -6.38
C PHE A 217 -41.81 -16.23 -6.81
N GLU A 218 -42.87 -16.41 -6.06
CA GLU A 218 -44.16 -15.75 -6.28
C GLU A 218 -43.97 -14.23 -6.18
N PHE A 219 -43.34 -13.75 -5.11
CA PHE A 219 -43.08 -12.34 -4.94
C PHE A 219 -42.19 -11.79 -6.09
N ALA A 220 -41.17 -12.50 -6.52
CA ALA A 220 -40.30 -12.06 -7.60
C ALA A 220 -41.07 -11.84 -8.93
N ARG A 221 -42.09 -12.66 -9.21
CA ARG A 221 -42.95 -12.46 -10.38
C ARG A 221 -43.76 -11.17 -10.27
N HIS A 222 -44.40 -10.94 -9.14
CA HIS A 222 -45.14 -9.70 -8.86
C HIS A 222 -44.23 -8.48 -8.87
N TYR A 223 -43.04 -8.59 -8.32
CA TYR A 223 -42.07 -7.50 -8.33
C TYR A 223 -41.68 -7.08 -9.74
N LYS A 224 -41.48 -8.05 -10.65
CA LYS A 224 -41.21 -7.78 -12.06
C LYS A 224 -42.38 -7.05 -12.73
N GLU A 225 -43.61 -7.42 -12.43
CA GLU A 225 -44.83 -6.73 -12.93
C GLU A 225 -44.90 -5.29 -12.42
N ILE A 226 -44.67 -5.06 -11.12
CA ILE A 226 -44.67 -3.73 -10.50
C ILE A 226 -43.61 -2.82 -11.13
N THR A 227 -42.39 -3.32 -11.22
CA THR A 227 -41.28 -2.52 -11.76
C THR A 227 -41.48 -2.18 -13.24
N ASN A 228 -42.07 -3.09 -14.04
CA ASN A 228 -42.47 -2.80 -15.41
C ASN A 228 -43.56 -1.75 -15.50
N GLN A 229 -44.61 -1.84 -14.65
CA GLN A 229 -45.70 -0.85 -14.61
C GLN A 229 -45.20 0.54 -14.23
N LEU A 230 -44.27 0.62 -13.29
CA LEU A 230 -43.66 1.88 -12.84
C LEU A 230 -42.50 2.36 -13.73
N ASN A 231 -42.13 1.59 -14.74
CA ASN A 231 -40.95 1.84 -15.59
C ASN A 231 -39.66 2.07 -14.76
N LEU A 232 -39.44 1.22 -13.76
CA LEU A 232 -38.31 1.29 -12.84
C LEU A 232 -37.38 0.09 -13.01
N GLN A 233 -36.07 0.31 -12.87
CA GLN A 233 -35.07 -0.74 -12.74
C GLN A 233 -34.52 -0.67 -11.33
N LYS A 234 -35.02 -1.52 -10.45
CA LYS A 234 -34.67 -1.57 -9.03
C LYS A 234 -34.25 -2.97 -8.60
N THR A 235 -33.33 -3.05 -7.66
CA THR A 235 -32.70 -4.29 -7.24
C THR A 235 -33.65 -5.14 -6.37
N LEU A 236 -33.70 -6.45 -6.63
CA LEU A 236 -34.38 -7.43 -5.80
C LEU A 236 -33.36 -8.24 -4.98
N VAL A 237 -33.62 -8.35 -3.67
CA VAL A 237 -32.69 -8.95 -2.69
C VAL A 237 -33.39 -10.09 -1.95
N CYS A 238 -32.65 -11.16 -1.66
CA CYS A 238 -33.13 -12.26 -0.80
C CYS A 238 -32.06 -12.78 0.17
N VAL A 239 -32.53 -13.48 1.20
CA VAL A 239 -31.72 -14.10 2.26
C VAL A 239 -32.13 -15.56 2.42
N PRO A 240 -31.50 -16.53 1.76
CA PRO A 240 -31.92 -17.94 1.74
C PRO A 240 -31.52 -18.70 3.02
N THR A 241 -31.70 -18.14 4.20
CA THR A 241 -31.35 -18.79 5.47
C THR A 241 -32.27 -19.96 5.78
N THR A 242 -33.57 -19.86 5.51
CA THR A 242 -34.58 -20.88 5.80
C THR A 242 -34.84 -21.82 4.65
N TYR A 243 -34.76 -21.33 3.42
CA TYR A 243 -34.87 -22.10 2.16
C TYR A 243 -33.51 -22.37 1.51
N ASN A 244 -32.57 -22.81 2.34
CA ASN A 244 -31.15 -22.97 2.00
C ASN A 244 -30.83 -24.13 1.04
N GLN A 245 -31.80 -24.90 0.63
CA GLN A 245 -31.69 -25.89 -0.44
C GLN A 245 -31.72 -25.25 -1.84
N THR A 246 -32.24 -24.00 -1.95
CA THR A 246 -32.33 -23.28 -3.22
C THR A 246 -30.98 -22.67 -3.57
N THR A 247 -30.51 -22.97 -4.78
CA THR A 247 -29.20 -22.50 -5.26
C THR A 247 -29.23 -21.01 -5.68
N GLU A 248 -28.05 -20.38 -5.69
CA GLU A 248 -27.90 -19.01 -6.22
C GLU A 248 -28.34 -18.89 -7.69
N ASN A 249 -28.14 -19.95 -8.50
CA ASN A 249 -28.56 -19.95 -9.90
C ASN A 249 -30.09 -19.90 -10.03
N GLU A 250 -30.83 -20.67 -9.21
CA GLU A 250 -32.29 -20.66 -9.19
C GLU A 250 -32.82 -19.29 -8.73
N LEU A 251 -32.23 -18.72 -7.68
CA LEU A 251 -32.60 -17.38 -7.20
C LEU A 251 -32.30 -16.30 -8.24
N SER A 252 -31.13 -16.37 -8.89
CA SER A 252 -30.77 -15.44 -9.96
C SER A 252 -31.70 -15.54 -11.17
N ALA A 253 -32.08 -16.77 -11.57
CA ALA A 253 -33.02 -17.00 -12.66
C ALA A 253 -34.42 -16.44 -12.34
N ALA A 254 -34.83 -16.41 -11.07
CA ALA A 254 -36.07 -15.79 -10.60
C ALA A 254 -35.99 -14.24 -10.57
N GLY A 255 -34.82 -13.64 -10.74
CA GLY A 255 -34.63 -12.19 -10.81
C GLY A 255 -33.98 -11.55 -9.59
N PHE A 256 -33.51 -12.33 -8.61
CA PHE A 256 -32.75 -11.80 -7.48
C PHE A 256 -31.33 -11.42 -7.89
N GLN A 257 -30.97 -10.17 -7.66
CA GLN A 257 -29.68 -9.62 -8.04
C GLN A 257 -28.70 -9.56 -6.87
N ILE A 258 -29.18 -9.59 -5.63
CA ILE A 258 -28.36 -9.68 -4.42
C ILE A 258 -28.85 -10.86 -3.58
N ILE A 259 -27.94 -11.78 -3.25
CA ILE A 259 -28.19 -12.98 -2.45
C ILE A 259 -27.30 -12.91 -1.21
N ILE A 260 -27.90 -12.89 0.00
CA ILE A 260 -27.18 -12.65 1.26
C ILE A 260 -27.12 -13.93 2.10
N HIS A 261 -25.91 -14.41 2.39
CA HIS A 261 -25.64 -15.46 3.38
C HIS A 261 -25.38 -14.81 4.75
N ALA A 262 -26.45 -14.63 5.54
CA ALA A 262 -26.56 -13.61 6.56
C ALA A 262 -25.92 -13.90 7.93
N ASN A 263 -25.60 -15.17 8.28
CA ASN A 263 -25.19 -15.51 9.67
C ASN A 263 -24.36 -16.79 9.81
N HIS A 264 -23.85 -17.35 8.72
CA HIS A 264 -23.22 -18.66 8.73
C HIS A 264 -21.84 -18.66 9.38
N LEU A 265 -21.06 -17.57 9.23
CA LEU A 265 -19.72 -17.48 9.81
C LEU A 265 -19.78 -17.41 11.34
N LEU A 266 -20.66 -16.56 11.91
CA LEU A 266 -20.82 -16.49 13.37
C LEU A 266 -21.33 -17.81 13.95
N ARG A 267 -22.35 -18.44 13.32
CA ARG A 267 -22.90 -19.72 13.79
C ARG A 267 -21.87 -20.84 13.77
N SER A 268 -21.01 -20.87 12.75
CA SER A 268 -19.92 -21.83 12.66
C SER A 268 -18.86 -21.58 13.73
N ALA A 269 -18.48 -20.31 13.93
CA ALA A 269 -17.55 -19.90 14.96
C ALA A 269 -18.06 -20.24 16.37
N TYR A 270 -19.34 -19.97 16.67
CA TYR A 270 -19.96 -20.32 17.95
C TYR A 270 -19.86 -21.83 18.22
N LYS A 271 -20.23 -22.66 17.24
CA LYS A 271 -20.16 -24.12 17.37
C LYS A 271 -18.72 -24.59 17.62
N ALA A 272 -17.78 -24.13 16.82
CA ALA A 272 -16.36 -24.51 16.96
C ALA A 272 -15.76 -24.06 18.29
N MET A 273 -16.04 -22.83 18.73
CA MET A 273 -15.58 -22.32 20.04
C MET A 273 -16.15 -23.12 21.21
N THR A 274 -17.44 -23.47 21.16
CA THR A 274 -18.08 -24.26 22.22
C THR A 274 -17.46 -25.64 22.30
N GLU A 275 -17.32 -26.34 21.17
CA GLU A 275 -16.73 -27.68 21.10
C GLU A 275 -15.27 -27.69 21.59
N THR A 276 -14.50 -26.67 21.20
CA THR A 276 -13.12 -26.47 21.67
C THR A 276 -13.07 -26.30 23.20
N ALA A 277 -13.89 -25.41 23.76
CA ALA A 277 -13.92 -25.14 25.19
C ALA A 277 -14.32 -26.39 26.01
N GLU A 278 -15.35 -27.11 25.58
CA GLU A 278 -15.79 -28.35 26.22
C GLU A 278 -14.70 -29.45 26.18
N THR A 279 -14.01 -29.56 25.06
CA THR A 279 -12.95 -30.57 24.87
C THR A 279 -11.74 -30.29 25.78
N ILE A 280 -11.34 -29.03 25.90
CA ILE A 280 -10.27 -28.64 26.84
C ILE A 280 -10.67 -28.92 28.29
N LEU A 281 -11.89 -28.55 28.69
CA LEU A 281 -12.39 -28.80 30.06
C LEU A 281 -12.44 -30.31 30.36
N ARG A 282 -12.89 -31.12 29.41
CA ARG A 282 -13.00 -32.58 29.58
C ARG A 282 -11.62 -33.25 29.73
N ASN A 283 -10.63 -32.81 28.97
CA ASN A 283 -9.31 -33.43 28.93
C ASN A 283 -8.29 -32.71 29.84
N GLN A 284 -8.64 -31.56 30.43
CA GLN A 284 -7.76 -30.71 31.23
C GLN A 284 -6.45 -30.32 30.52
N ARG A 285 -6.47 -30.28 29.19
CA ARG A 285 -5.37 -29.89 28.29
C ARG A 285 -5.90 -29.61 26.88
N SER A 286 -5.09 -28.98 26.04
CA SER A 286 -5.45 -28.55 24.69
C SER A 286 -5.03 -29.51 23.56
N LEU A 287 -4.35 -30.63 23.87
CA LEU A 287 -3.80 -31.53 22.83
C LEU A 287 -4.87 -32.01 21.85
N GLU A 288 -6.05 -32.35 22.35
CA GLU A 288 -7.14 -32.93 21.56
C GLU A 288 -7.83 -31.92 20.64
N VAL A 289 -7.63 -30.61 20.87
CA VAL A 289 -8.19 -29.54 20.03
C VAL A 289 -7.20 -28.97 19.01
N ASP A 290 -5.90 -29.22 19.16
CA ASP A 290 -4.88 -28.74 18.22
C ASP A 290 -5.21 -29.07 16.74
N PRO A 291 -5.67 -30.29 16.39
CA PRO A 291 -6.03 -30.61 15.00
C PRO A 291 -7.26 -29.85 14.46
N LEU A 292 -8.08 -29.29 15.35
CA LEU A 292 -9.28 -28.51 15.00
C LEU A 292 -8.98 -27.00 14.87
N CYS A 293 -7.83 -26.57 15.36
CA CYS A 293 -7.42 -25.18 15.35
C CYS A 293 -6.54 -24.85 14.15
N SER A 294 -6.72 -23.67 13.58
CA SER A 294 -5.71 -23.09 12.69
C SER A 294 -4.41 -22.85 13.44
N THR A 295 -3.28 -23.05 12.78
CA THR A 295 -1.98 -22.73 13.37
C THR A 295 -1.84 -21.24 13.67
N VAL A 296 -1.08 -20.92 14.72
CA VAL A 296 -0.76 -19.51 15.04
C VAL A 296 -0.12 -18.79 13.84
N ARG A 297 0.68 -19.51 13.05
CA ARG A 297 1.31 -18.98 11.84
C ARG A 297 0.29 -18.58 10.76
N GLU A 298 -0.78 -19.36 10.60
CA GLU A 298 -1.86 -19.02 9.65
C GLU A 298 -2.58 -17.76 10.09
N ILE A 299 -2.87 -17.62 11.39
CA ILE A 299 -3.46 -16.38 11.92
C ILE A 299 -2.52 -15.19 11.68
N PHE A 300 -1.23 -15.31 12.01
CA PHE A 300 -0.23 -14.26 11.77
C PHE A 300 -0.17 -13.85 10.30
N LYS A 301 -0.19 -14.82 9.37
CA LYS A 301 -0.24 -14.54 7.93
C LYS A 301 -1.52 -13.81 7.54
N THR A 302 -2.66 -14.25 8.09
CA THR A 302 -3.98 -13.68 7.77
C THR A 302 -4.07 -12.21 8.19
N VAL A 303 -3.56 -11.85 9.37
CA VAL A 303 -3.62 -10.48 9.89
C VAL A 303 -2.42 -9.59 9.46
N GLY A 304 -1.52 -10.11 8.58
CA GLY A 304 -0.42 -9.33 8.01
C GLY A 304 0.82 -9.20 8.91
N PHE A 305 0.95 -10.02 9.96
CA PHE A 305 2.12 -9.99 10.85
C PHE A 305 3.43 -10.32 10.10
N LEU A 306 3.37 -11.23 9.11
CA LEU A 306 4.54 -11.58 8.33
C LEU A 306 5.00 -10.42 7.42
N ASP A 307 4.06 -9.65 6.88
CA ASP A 307 4.35 -8.47 6.06
C ASP A 307 5.08 -7.39 6.89
N VAL A 308 4.71 -7.22 8.18
CA VAL A 308 5.41 -6.31 9.11
C VAL A 308 6.84 -6.80 9.34
N LYS A 309 7.01 -8.10 9.61
CA LYS A 309 8.33 -8.70 9.85
C LYS A 309 9.25 -8.57 8.63
N GLU A 310 8.72 -8.76 7.42
CA GLU A 310 9.48 -8.56 6.18
C GLU A 310 9.94 -7.11 6.04
N LYS A 311 9.07 -6.14 6.29
CA LYS A 311 9.42 -4.71 6.28
C LYS A 311 10.44 -4.34 7.36
N ASP A 312 10.34 -4.91 8.56
CA ASP A 312 11.32 -4.70 9.62
C ASP A 312 12.69 -5.25 9.21
N GLN A 313 12.74 -6.44 8.56
CA GLN A 313 13.96 -7.02 8.03
C GLN A 313 14.55 -6.20 6.87
N GLU A 314 13.72 -5.66 5.99
CA GLU A 314 14.15 -4.73 4.94
C GLU A 314 14.72 -3.45 5.54
N ASN A 315 14.09 -2.89 6.56
CA ASN A 315 14.59 -1.72 7.29
C ASN A 315 15.91 -2.01 8.02
N GLU A 316 16.03 -3.16 8.70
CA GLU A 316 17.28 -3.59 9.34
C GLU A 316 18.40 -3.82 8.31
N GLN A 317 18.10 -4.37 7.14
CA GLN A 317 19.07 -4.52 6.05
C GLN A 317 19.46 -3.16 5.46
N SER A 318 18.54 -2.21 5.36
CA SER A 318 18.85 -0.86 4.91
C SER A 318 19.73 -0.07 5.86
N THR A 319 19.66 -0.35 7.17
CA THR A 319 20.55 0.27 8.18
C THR A 319 21.96 -0.35 8.22
N ASN A 320 22.17 -1.51 7.60
CA ASN A 320 23.45 -2.19 7.48
C ASN A 320 24.12 -2.08 6.10
N ILE A 321 23.67 -1.14 5.26
CA ILE A 321 24.32 -0.91 3.97
C ILE A 321 25.72 -0.35 4.21
N PRO A 322 26.80 -1.03 3.73
CA PRO A 322 28.16 -0.53 3.89
C PRO A 322 28.39 0.72 3.05
N VAL A 323 29.12 1.67 3.62
CA VAL A 323 29.60 2.86 2.92
C VAL A 323 31.08 2.70 2.62
N ILE A 324 31.47 2.92 1.37
CA ILE A 324 32.87 2.85 0.93
C ILE A 324 33.34 4.24 0.51
N ILE A 325 34.40 4.72 1.17
CA ILE A 325 34.98 6.04 0.93
C ILE A 325 36.40 5.84 0.33
N PRO A 326 36.60 6.01 -0.99
CA PRO A 326 37.91 5.97 -1.61
C PRO A 326 38.68 7.24 -1.25
N ALA A 327 39.67 7.11 -0.35
CA ALA A 327 40.50 8.23 0.17
C ALA A 327 42.00 7.93 0.00
N ALA A 328 42.41 7.20 -1.06
CA ALA A 328 43.78 6.73 -1.23
C ALA A 328 44.67 7.70 -1.99
N GLY A 329 44.09 8.63 -2.76
CA GLY A 329 44.82 9.52 -3.65
C GLY A 329 45.72 10.56 -2.94
N GLU A 330 46.79 10.95 -3.59
CA GLU A 330 47.60 12.09 -3.19
C GLU A 330 47.13 13.34 -3.95
N ASP A 331 46.73 14.39 -3.22
CA ASP A 331 46.35 15.67 -3.78
C ASP A 331 47.56 16.64 -3.68
N PRO A 332 48.19 17.08 -4.81
CA PRO A 332 49.38 17.93 -4.80
C PRO A 332 49.13 19.30 -4.14
N ILE A 333 47.92 19.85 -4.24
CA ILE A 333 47.53 21.14 -3.64
C ILE A 333 47.46 20.97 -2.12
N PHE A 334 46.69 19.99 -1.67
CA PHE A 334 46.47 19.77 -0.23
C PHE A 334 47.69 19.18 0.47
N LYS A 335 48.55 18.45 -0.23
CA LYS A 335 49.86 17.97 0.31
C LYS A 335 50.68 19.12 0.87
N LYS A 336 50.73 20.27 0.18
CA LYS A 336 51.47 21.48 0.63
C LYS A 336 50.74 22.16 1.81
N ILE A 337 49.41 22.32 1.72
CA ILE A 337 48.61 22.98 2.74
C ILE A 337 48.59 22.18 4.05
N LEU A 338 48.55 20.86 3.98
CA LEU A 338 48.38 19.95 5.12
C LEU A 338 49.73 19.35 5.63
N ASN A 339 50.86 19.87 5.16
CA ASN A 339 52.16 19.37 5.57
C ASN A 339 52.31 17.82 5.43
N GLY A 340 51.80 17.26 4.35
CA GLY A 340 51.88 15.82 4.03
C GLY A 340 50.74 14.97 4.60
N LYS A 341 49.73 15.53 5.26
CA LYS A 341 48.51 14.79 5.63
C LYS A 341 47.61 14.57 4.41
N PRO A 342 46.83 13.46 4.38
CA PRO A 342 45.83 13.24 3.33
C PRO A 342 44.69 14.25 3.40
N LYS A 343 44.07 14.58 2.26
CA LYS A 343 42.96 15.54 2.12
C LYS A 343 41.78 15.23 3.03
N ALA A 344 41.48 13.94 3.23
CA ALA A 344 40.41 13.49 4.15
C ALA A 344 40.63 13.96 5.61
N MET A 345 41.87 14.35 5.97
CA MET A 345 42.25 14.87 7.29
C MET A 345 42.30 16.40 7.35
N LEU A 346 41.80 17.09 6.35
CA LEU A 346 41.61 18.54 6.36
C LEU A 346 40.62 18.91 7.46
N GLU A 347 40.99 19.86 8.32
CA GLU A 347 40.13 20.35 9.40
C GLU A 347 39.22 21.50 8.89
N ILE A 348 37.91 21.37 9.16
CA ILE A 348 36.87 22.35 8.87
C ILE A 348 36.03 22.49 10.14
N CYS A 349 35.91 23.70 10.68
CA CYS A 349 35.16 23.96 11.93
C CYS A 349 35.54 23.01 13.10
N GLY A 350 36.83 22.73 13.26
CA GLY A 350 37.35 21.90 14.36
C GLY A 350 37.14 20.37 14.23
N LYS A 351 36.70 19.91 13.06
CA LYS A 351 36.53 18.48 12.74
C LYS A 351 37.14 18.18 11.37
N THR A 352 37.73 16.99 11.21
CA THR A 352 38.28 16.60 9.90
C THR A 352 37.16 16.37 8.89
N LEU A 353 37.47 16.56 7.60
CA LEU A 353 36.56 16.32 6.48
C LEU A 353 35.94 14.90 6.57
N LEU A 354 36.76 13.88 6.78
CA LEU A 354 36.30 12.52 7.06
C LEU A 354 35.44 12.43 8.32
N GLY A 355 35.77 13.20 9.36
CA GLY A 355 34.98 13.26 10.60
C GLY A 355 33.57 13.80 10.40
N HIS A 356 33.42 14.83 9.52
CA HIS A 356 32.11 15.33 9.11
C HIS A 356 31.33 14.27 8.36
N GLN A 357 31.94 13.61 7.36
CA GLN A 357 31.30 12.53 6.60
C GLN A 357 30.82 11.39 7.51
N VAL A 358 31.69 10.92 8.41
CA VAL A 358 31.33 9.85 9.37
C VAL A 358 30.18 10.27 10.28
N GLN A 359 30.12 11.53 10.71
CA GLN A 359 29.01 12.02 11.51
C GLN A 359 27.70 12.05 10.74
N THR A 360 27.68 12.60 9.53
CA THR A 360 26.51 12.62 8.62
C THR A 360 25.99 11.21 8.35
N LEU A 361 26.89 10.25 8.11
CA LEU A 361 26.52 8.85 7.89
C LEU A 361 25.92 8.23 9.16
N LYS A 362 26.54 8.43 10.32
CA LYS A 362 26.03 7.92 11.62
C LYS A 362 24.68 8.54 12.00
N ASN A 363 24.45 9.82 11.70
CA ASN A 363 23.16 10.48 11.92
C ASN A 363 22.03 9.80 11.12
N ASN A 364 22.38 9.14 10.01
CA ASN A 364 21.47 8.37 9.16
C ASN A 364 21.53 6.84 9.41
N ASN A 365 22.04 6.42 10.57
CA ASN A 365 22.17 5.02 10.99
C ASN A 365 23.08 4.15 10.10
N LEU A 366 24.00 4.74 9.34
CA LEU A 366 24.99 4.04 8.54
C LEU A 366 26.28 3.87 9.34
N ALA A 367 26.49 2.68 9.91
CA ALA A 367 27.61 2.41 10.82
C ALA A 367 28.73 1.57 10.20
N ASP A 368 28.49 0.80 9.13
CA ASP A 368 29.54 0.03 8.42
C ASP A 368 30.26 0.91 7.41
N ILE A 369 31.20 1.72 7.90
CA ILE A 369 31.96 2.68 7.09
C ILE A 369 33.37 2.14 6.81
N THR A 370 33.71 1.95 5.54
CA THR A 370 35.02 1.49 5.12
C THR A 370 35.73 2.58 4.32
N VAL A 371 36.89 3.00 4.78
CA VAL A 371 37.76 3.98 4.11
C VAL A 371 38.90 3.23 3.41
N ILE A 372 39.06 3.48 2.13
CA ILE A 372 40.17 2.93 1.36
C ILE A 372 41.29 3.95 1.36
N ALA A 373 42.36 3.65 2.08
CA ALA A 373 43.47 4.55 2.31
C ALA A 373 44.70 4.16 1.46
N GLY A 374 45.52 5.14 1.14
CA GLY A 374 46.80 4.95 0.43
C GLY A 374 47.83 5.98 0.88
N TYR A 375 47.85 7.18 0.26
CA TYR A 375 48.68 8.27 0.72
C TYR A 375 48.36 8.66 2.15
N GLY A 376 49.41 8.74 3.01
CA GLY A 376 49.25 9.13 4.42
C GLY A 376 48.32 8.22 5.26
N ARG A 377 48.20 6.93 4.91
CA ARG A 377 47.29 5.97 5.58
C ARG A 377 47.37 6.01 7.08
N ASP A 378 48.59 6.04 7.65
CA ASP A 378 48.80 6.01 9.10
C ASP A 378 48.31 7.28 9.84
N GLN A 379 47.97 8.30 9.08
CA GLN A 379 47.44 9.58 9.57
C GLN A 379 45.93 9.64 9.50
N ILE A 380 45.26 8.70 8.79
CA ILE A 380 43.80 8.63 8.71
C ILE A 380 43.24 8.11 10.04
N GLN A 381 42.48 8.94 10.71
CA GLN A 381 41.87 8.62 12.00
C GLN A 381 40.42 9.13 12.04
N ALA A 382 39.48 8.23 12.31
CA ALA A 382 38.10 8.54 12.68
C ALA A 382 37.52 7.40 13.52
N GLU A 383 36.59 7.72 14.41
CA GLU A 383 35.99 6.71 15.27
C GLU A 383 34.90 5.91 14.51
N GLY A 384 34.97 4.58 14.59
CA GLY A 384 33.95 3.68 14.02
C GLY A 384 34.08 3.45 12.53
N ILE A 385 35.30 3.54 11.98
CA ILE A 385 35.59 3.20 10.58
C ILE A 385 36.45 1.94 10.49
N THR A 386 36.35 1.24 9.37
CA THR A 386 37.30 0.21 8.93
C THR A 386 38.23 0.79 7.86
N ILE A 387 39.55 0.60 7.99
CA ILE A 387 40.52 1.07 7.01
C ILE A 387 41.04 -0.12 6.20
N LEU A 388 40.91 -0.06 4.88
CA LEU A 388 41.55 -0.97 3.94
C LEU A 388 42.65 -0.22 3.17
N GLU A 389 43.75 -0.89 2.90
CA GLU A 389 44.91 -0.29 2.22
C GLU A 389 44.88 -0.53 0.71
N ASN A 390 45.09 0.52 -0.07
CA ASN A 390 45.45 0.41 -1.49
C ASN A 390 46.95 0.64 -1.65
N PRO A 391 47.76 -0.40 -1.76
CA PRO A 391 49.22 -0.26 -1.91
C PRO A 391 49.62 0.34 -3.26
N ASN A 392 48.75 0.28 -4.27
CA ASN A 392 48.98 0.75 -5.62
C ASN A 392 48.39 2.13 -5.93
N TYR A 393 48.08 2.92 -4.90
CA TYR A 393 47.36 4.19 -5.05
C TYR A 393 48.02 5.20 -5.99
N LYS A 394 49.34 5.13 -6.18
CA LYS A 394 50.10 6.03 -7.07
C LYS A 394 49.81 5.84 -8.55
N ASN A 395 49.40 4.62 -8.94
CA ASN A 395 49.26 4.21 -10.33
C ASN A 395 47.81 3.86 -10.69
N GLY A 396 46.87 4.11 -9.78
CA GLY A 396 45.44 3.78 -9.95
C GLY A 396 44.53 4.97 -9.75
N SER A 397 43.27 4.80 -10.14
CA SER A 397 42.20 5.76 -9.98
C SER A 397 41.40 5.58 -8.67
N ALA A 398 40.47 6.49 -8.41
CA ALA A 398 39.48 6.35 -7.32
C ALA A 398 38.66 5.06 -7.47
N LEU A 399 38.34 4.63 -8.69
CA LEU A 399 37.64 3.38 -8.97
C LEU A 399 38.46 2.16 -8.53
N ASN A 400 39.78 2.15 -8.82
CA ASN A 400 40.64 1.05 -8.39
C ASN A 400 40.71 0.97 -6.87
N SER A 401 40.71 2.11 -6.17
CA SER A 401 40.57 2.18 -4.71
C SER A 401 39.23 1.64 -4.25
N LEU A 402 38.11 2.04 -4.87
CA LEU A 402 36.77 1.55 -4.56
C LEU A 402 36.72 0.00 -4.60
N PHE A 403 37.32 -0.63 -5.61
CA PHE A 403 37.30 -2.09 -5.77
C PHE A 403 38.20 -2.87 -4.79
N ILE A 404 39.04 -2.22 -4.02
CA ILE A 404 39.67 -2.85 -2.84
C ILE A 404 38.61 -3.27 -1.83
N GLY A 405 37.54 -2.48 -1.72
CA GLY A 405 36.36 -2.76 -0.86
C GLY A 405 35.32 -3.72 -1.44
N LYS A 406 35.59 -4.42 -2.58
CA LYS A 406 34.61 -5.23 -3.31
C LYS A 406 33.83 -6.27 -2.47
N GLU A 407 34.45 -6.84 -1.44
CA GLU A 407 33.81 -7.81 -0.57
C GLU A 407 32.65 -7.19 0.24
N LYS A 408 32.72 -5.90 0.53
CA LYS A 408 31.67 -5.13 1.18
C LYS A 408 30.51 -4.77 0.25
N MET A 409 30.70 -4.84 -1.07
CA MET A 409 29.66 -4.44 -2.05
C MET A 409 28.57 -5.48 -2.26
N LYS A 410 28.79 -6.76 -1.89
CA LYS A 410 27.97 -7.93 -2.29
C LYS A 410 26.47 -7.83 -2.00
N ASN A 411 26.09 -7.10 -0.97
CA ASN A 411 24.67 -6.94 -0.59
C ASN A 411 24.13 -5.53 -0.86
N GLY A 412 24.80 -4.77 -1.72
CA GLY A 412 24.56 -3.35 -1.94
C GLY A 412 25.50 -2.49 -1.11
N PHE A 413 25.72 -1.25 -1.54
CA PHE A 413 26.61 -0.30 -0.85
C PHE A 413 26.33 1.14 -1.26
N ILE A 414 26.91 2.07 -0.52
CA ILE A 414 26.99 3.49 -0.85
C ILE A 414 28.47 3.81 -1.15
N MET A 415 28.70 4.50 -2.26
CA MET A 415 29.97 5.14 -2.56
C MET A 415 29.90 6.61 -2.21
N LEU A 416 30.89 7.12 -1.50
CA LEU A 416 31.02 8.53 -1.15
C LEU A 416 32.44 9.01 -1.41
N TYR A 417 32.64 10.01 -2.25
CA TYR A 417 33.97 10.61 -2.47
C TYR A 417 34.47 11.27 -1.17
N SER A 418 35.77 11.17 -0.93
CA SER A 418 36.39 11.60 0.34
C SER A 418 36.52 13.10 0.53
N ASP A 419 36.19 13.88 -0.49
CA ASP A 419 36.36 15.33 -0.55
C ASP A 419 35.05 16.12 -0.62
N ILE A 420 33.92 15.46 -0.43
CA ILE A 420 32.62 16.09 -0.39
C ILE A 420 32.02 16.17 1.02
N LEU A 421 31.34 17.24 1.29
CA LEU A 421 30.47 17.42 2.46
C LEU A 421 29.02 17.45 1.99
N THR A 422 28.14 16.80 2.72
CA THR A 422 26.71 16.76 2.40
C THR A 422 25.86 16.99 3.65
N GLN A 423 24.67 17.57 3.47
CA GLN A 423 23.68 17.66 4.55
C GLN A 423 23.05 16.28 4.79
N ASP A 424 22.66 16.00 6.03
CA ASP A 424 22.03 14.75 6.48
C ASP A 424 20.81 14.35 5.64
N ILE A 425 20.03 15.33 5.20
CA ILE A 425 18.81 15.10 4.41
C ILE A 425 19.09 14.45 3.06
N ILE A 426 20.25 14.70 2.44
CA ILE A 426 20.62 14.09 1.15
C ILE A 426 20.83 12.58 1.33
N ILE A 427 21.53 12.17 2.39
CA ILE A 427 21.73 10.75 2.71
C ILE A 427 20.39 10.09 3.02
N LYS A 428 19.54 10.75 3.82
CA LYS A 428 18.22 10.24 4.18
C LYS A 428 17.35 10.00 2.95
N GLU A 429 17.31 10.95 2.03
CA GLU A 429 16.55 10.83 0.79
C GLU A 429 17.12 9.72 -0.13
N LEU A 430 18.44 9.63 -0.26
CA LEU A 430 19.10 8.57 -1.02
C LEU A 430 18.74 7.17 -0.51
N MET A 431 18.65 7.00 0.81
CA MET A 431 18.27 5.74 1.45
C MET A 431 16.81 5.35 1.20
N SER A 432 15.92 6.32 0.97
CA SER A 432 14.50 6.07 0.70
C SER A 432 14.21 5.59 -0.72
N ARG A 433 15.16 5.68 -1.64
CA ARG A 433 14.99 5.38 -3.05
C ARG A 433 15.00 3.88 -3.34
N PRO A 434 14.06 3.33 -4.13
CA PRO A 434 13.97 1.90 -4.40
C PRO A 434 14.85 1.41 -5.56
N GLU A 435 15.39 2.32 -6.40
CA GLU A 435 16.08 1.98 -7.64
C GLU A 435 17.39 1.22 -7.40
N ASN A 436 17.81 0.39 -8.36
CA ASN A 436 19.01 -0.45 -8.20
C ASN A 436 20.32 0.32 -8.21
N ILE A 437 20.42 1.36 -9.04
CA ILE A 437 21.61 2.22 -9.18
C ILE A 437 21.13 3.66 -9.19
N ILE A 438 21.58 4.46 -8.22
CA ILE A 438 21.19 5.86 -8.06
C ILE A 438 22.44 6.70 -7.85
N LEU A 439 22.58 7.72 -8.67
CA LEU A 439 23.59 8.77 -8.56
C LEU A 439 22.95 10.00 -7.96
N VAL A 440 23.61 10.70 -7.05
CA VAL A 440 23.14 12.01 -6.58
C VAL A 440 23.63 13.09 -7.52
N ALA A 441 22.72 13.91 -8.02
CA ALA A 441 22.98 14.85 -9.09
C ALA A 441 22.44 16.27 -8.76
N ASP A 442 23.30 17.28 -8.79
CA ASP A 442 22.94 18.67 -8.52
C ASP A 442 22.54 19.40 -9.81
N ILE A 443 21.34 19.99 -9.83
CA ILE A 443 20.86 20.83 -10.93
C ILE A 443 21.37 22.27 -10.85
N SER A 444 21.88 22.71 -9.69
CA SER A 444 22.26 24.12 -9.46
C SER A 444 23.42 24.59 -10.32
N THR A 445 24.25 23.70 -10.82
CA THR A 445 25.34 24.00 -11.76
C THR A 445 24.89 24.64 -13.07
N GLN A 446 23.65 24.45 -13.50
CA GLN A 446 23.08 25.15 -14.66
C GLN A 446 23.01 26.68 -14.48
N TYR A 447 23.13 27.14 -13.25
CA TYR A 447 22.99 28.56 -12.87
C TYR A 447 24.31 29.18 -12.37
N GLN A 448 25.42 28.45 -12.47
CA GLN A 448 26.74 28.89 -12.02
C GLN A 448 27.68 29.03 -13.23
N GLU A 449 28.56 30.06 -13.20
CA GLU A 449 29.61 30.12 -14.18
C GLU A 449 30.68 29.04 -13.90
N PRO A 450 31.15 28.31 -14.91
CA PRO A 450 32.19 27.30 -14.73
C PRO A 450 33.43 27.94 -14.13
N GLN A 451 33.93 27.43 -13.00
CA GLN A 451 35.20 27.87 -12.43
C GLN A 451 36.34 27.21 -13.22
N GLU A 452 37.27 28.03 -13.73
CA GLU A 452 38.46 27.55 -14.45
C GLU A 452 39.29 26.62 -13.53
N GLY A 453 39.57 25.41 -14.02
CA GLY A 453 40.47 24.44 -13.38
C GLY A 453 39.82 23.31 -12.61
N ASN A 454 38.49 23.25 -12.42
CA ASN A 454 37.81 22.12 -11.81
C ASN A 454 37.35 21.12 -12.88
N ILE A 455 37.73 19.86 -12.73
CA ILE A 455 37.19 18.77 -13.54
C ILE A 455 35.92 18.30 -12.84
N LEU A 456 34.75 18.61 -13.41
CA LEU A 456 33.44 18.23 -12.89
C LEU A 456 32.90 17.05 -13.69
N ASP A 457 32.22 16.14 -13.01
CA ASP A 457 31.52 15.02 -13.63
C ASP A 457 30.08 15.43 -13.96
N PHE A 458 29.73 15.51 -15.23
CA PHE A 458 28.41 15.94 -15.70
C PHE A 458 27.50 14.77 -16.07
N ILE A 459 26.20 15.00 -15.96
CA ILE A 459 25.15 14.09 -16.38
C ILE A 459 24.29 14.73 -17.46
N ILE A 460 23.91 13.94 -18.48
CA ILE A 460 22.82 14.25 -19.41
C ILE A 460 21.66 13.31 -19.09
N ALA A 461 20.51 13.89 -18.70
CA ALA A 461 19.29 13.13 -18.44
C ALA A 461 18.63 12.68 -19.75
N LYS A 462 18.04 11.48 -19.76
CA LYS A 462 17.42 10.85 -20.93
C LYS A 462 16.28 11.66 -21.55
N HIS A 463 15.63 12.53 -20.78
CA HIS A 463 14.49 13.33 -21.21
C HIS A 463 14.68 14.83 -20.95
N GLN A 464 15.66 15.44 -21.62
CA GLN A 464 15.87 16.90 -21.58
C GLN A 464 14.93 17.68 -22.51
N ASN A 465 14.14 17.06 -23.36
CA ASN A 465 13.25 17.77 -24.27
C ASN A 465 12.19 18.53 -23.47
N LYS A 466 12.35 19.87 -23.38
CA LYS A 466 11.25 20.75 -23.00
C LYS A 466 10.08 20.42 -23.92
N PRO A 467 8.94 19.96 -23.39
CA PRO A 467 7.82 19.56 -24.23
C PRO A 467 7.39 20.77 -25.05
N ALA A 468 7.38 20.61 -26.37
CA ALA A 468 6.94 21.65 -27.31
C ALA A 468 5.42 21.93 -27.22
N ARG A 469 4.69 21.12 -26.45
CA ARG A 469 3.24 21.23 -26.16
C ARG A 469 2.99 20.83 -24.70
N ARG A 470 1.81 21.18 -24.16
CA ARG A 470 1.32 20.74 -22.85
C ARG A 470 1.15 19.21 -22.86
N GLU A 471 2.16 18.49 -22.44
CA GLU A 471 2.08 17.06 -22.13
C GLU A 471 1.90 16.89 -20.63
N ILE A 472 0.89 16.13 -20.22
CA ILE A 472 0.73 15.71 -18.83
C ILE A 472 1.62 14.48 -18.65
N ARG A 473 2.70 14.62 -17.86
CA ARG A 473 3.53 13.50 -17.42
C ARG A 473 3.21 13.19 -15.97
N PHE A 474 2.85 11.95 -15.69
CA PHE A 474 2.52 11.47 -14.34
C PHE A 474 3.76 10.99 -13.54
N SER A 475 4.89 10.74 -14.21
CA SER A 475 6.19 10.47 -13.58
C SER A 475 7.30 10.91 -14.54
N SER A 476 8.35 11.57 -14.03
CA SER A 476 9.64 11.67 -14.70
C SER A 476 10.50 10.52 -14.18
N GLU A 477 10.79 9.53 -15.01
CA GLU A 477 11.86 8.59 -14.70
C GLU A 477 13.17 9.37 -14.81
N ASN A 478 13.84 9.59 -13.67
CA ASN A 478 15.15 10.27 -13.61
C ASN A 478 16.24 9.29 -14.06
N ILE A 479 16.34 9.07 -15.36
CA ILE A 479 17.31 8.14 -15.98
C ILE A 479 18.48 8.93 -16.57
N VAL A 480 19.69 8.46 -16.29
CA VAL A 480 20.94 8.96 -16.87
C VAL A 480 21.08 8.45 -18.30
N ALA A 481 21.30 9.35 -19.27
CA ALA A 481 21.62 8.98 -20.64
C ALA A 481 23.16 8.98 -20.89
N GLN A 482 23.86 9.95 -20.29
CA GLN A 482 25.33 10.05 -20.38
C GLN A 482 25.89 10.60 -19.06
N ILE A 483 27.09 10.18 -18.71
CA ILE A 483 27.86 10.69 -17.58
C ILE A 483 29.33 10.75 -17.95
N GLY A 484 30.04 11.81 -17.57
CA GLY A 484 31.46 11.97 -17.79
C GLY A 484 31.98 13.38 -17.58
N SER A 485 33.28 13.54 -17.48
CA SER A 485 33.99 14.81 -17.28
C SER A 485 34.18 15.63 -18.58
N LYS A 486 34.10 14.96 -19.75
CA LYS A 486 34.23 15.62 -21.06
C LYS A 486 32.91 16.09 -21.64
N ILE A 487 31.81 15.91 -20.95
CA ILE A 487 30.51 16.42 -21.34
C ILE A 487 30.55 17.97 -21.32
N ASN A 488 30.04 18.59 -22.39
CA ASN A 488 30.00 20.05 -22.46
C ASN A 488 29.03 20.60 -21.36
N PRO A 489 29.51 21.48 -20.48
CA PRO A 489 28.68 22.05 -19.40
C PRO A 489 27.36 22.71 -19.88
N ILE A 490 27.36 23.28 -21.10
CA ILE A 490 26.15 23.91 -21.68
C ILE A 490 25.05 22.88 -22.00
N THR A 491 25.45 21.64 -22.32
CA THR A 491 24.51 20.55 -22.64
C THR A 491 24.21 19.66 -21.46
N ALA A 492 25.00 19.77 -20.40
CA ALA A 492 24.80 19.03 -19.16
C ALA A 492 23.46 19.39 -18.50
N SER A 493 22.80 18.40 -17.93
CA SER A 493 21.58 18.62 -17.14
C SER A 493 21.89 18.79 -15.66
N HIS A 494 22.89 18.09 -15.16
CA HIS A 494 23.25 18.02 -13.75
C HIS A 494 24.74 17.77 -13.59
N GLU A 495 25.25 17.98 -12.40
CA GLU A 495 26.56 17.58 -11.93
C GLU A 495 26.45 16.37 -11.03
N PHE A 496 27.23 15.32 -11.25
CA PHE A 496 27.36 14.19 -10.34
C PHE A 496 28.24 14.58 -9.16
N ILE A 497 27.72 14.47 -7.95
CA ILE A 497 28.41 14.99 -6.76
C ILE A 497 29.38 13.97 -6.09
N GLY A 498 29.63 12.82 -6.69
CA GLY A 498 30.48 11.79 -6.06
C GLY A 498 29.79 10.96 -4.98
N LEU A 499 28.46 10.93 -4.95
CA LEU A 499 27.65 10.11 -4.04
C LEU A 499 26.71 9.21 -4.84
N ALA A 500 26.82 7.89 -4.62
CA ALA A 500 26.01 6.89 -5.32
C ALA A 500 25.59 5.75 -4.41
N ARG A 501 24.39 5.20 -4.66
CA ARG A 501 23.88 4.01 -3.97
C ARG A 501 23.58 2.89 -4.96
N PHE A 502 23.99 1.69 -4.57
CA PHE A 502 23.76 0.45 -5.31
C PHE A 502 22.97 -0.52 -4.44
N SER A 503 21.87 -1.06 -4.96
CA SER A 503 21.22 -2.23 -4.37
C SER A 503 22.13 -3.45 -4.55
N LYS A 504 21.74 -4.60 -3.98
CA LYS A 504 22.42 -5.88 -4.23
C LYS A 504 22.56 -6.16 -5.74
N THR A 505 21.47 -6.04 -6.47
CA THR A 505 21.46 -6.24 -7.94
C THR A 505 22.35 -5.23 -8.67
N GLY A 506 22.26 -3.95 -8.30
CA GLY A 506 23.12 -2.90 -8.88
C GLY A 506 24.61 -3.13 -8.61
N ALA A 507 24.95 -3.59 -7.42
CA ALA A 507 26.34 -3.93 -7.06
C ALA A 507 26.86 -5.16 -7.82
N GLU A 508 26.05 -6.19 -7.99
CA GLU A 508 26.37 -7.37 -8.80
C GLU A 508 26.67 -6.96 -10.26
N GLN A 509 25.81 -6.12 -10.84
CA GLN A 509 25.98 -5.58 -12.20
C GLN A 509 27.26 -4.75 -12.33
N LEU A 510 27.53 -3.86 -11.36
CA LEU A 510 28.76 -3.06 -11.33
C LEU A 510 30.01 -3.92 -11.26
N ILE A 511 30.03 -4.91 -10.35
CA ILE A 511 31.20 -5.82 -10.17
C ILE A 511 31.43 -6.67 -11.42
N GLU A 512 30.39 -7.16 -12.05
CA GLU A 512 30.48 -7.96 -13.26
C GLU A 512 31.00 -7.13 -14.44
N THR A 513 30.47 -5.92 -14.64
CA THR A 513 30.90 -4.98 -15.66
C THR A 513 32.38 -4.63 -15.47
N TYR A 514 32.81 -4.30 -14.25
CA TYR A 514 34.22 -4.00 -13.97
C TYR A 514 35.15 -5.17 -14.30
N LYS A 515 34.79 -6.40 -13.88
CA LYS A 515 35.59 -7.61 -14.18
C LYS A 515 35.73 -7.84 -15.68
N ASP A 516 34.64 -7.66 -16.41
CA ASP A 516 34.63 -7.85 -17.86
C ASP A 516 35.50 -6.80 -18.57
N VAL A 517 35.33 -5.52 -18.17
CA VAL A 517 36.13 -4.42 -18.73
C VAL A 517 37.63 -4.62 -18.49
N VAL A 518 38.03 -4.86 -17.24
CA VAL A 518 39.46 -5.06 -16.90
C VAL A 518 40.06 -6.29 -17.58
N LYS A 519 39.28 -7.32 -17.87
CA LYS A 519 39.72 -8.55 -18.51
C LYS A 519 39.87 -8.41 -20.03
N ASN A 520 38.92 -7.72 -20.68
CA ASN A 520 38.76 -7.80 -22.14
C ASN A 520 39.21 -6.54 -22.89
N TYR A 521 39.50 -5.43 -22.20
CA TYR A 521 39.88 -4.18 -22.81
C TYR A 521 41.35 -3.81 -22.47
N GLN A 522 42.02 -3.09 -23.37
CA GLN A 522 43.37 -2.55 -23.20
C GLN A 522 43.44 -1.17 -23.87
N GLY A 523 44.25 -0.26 -23.30
CA GLY A 523 44.40 1.10 -23.80
C GLY A 523 43.22 2.01 -23.47
N GLN A 524 42.88 2.91 -24.37
CA GLN A 524 41.82 3.89 -24.19
C GLN A 524 40.47 3.22 -24.01
N PHE A 525 39.71 3.68 -22.96
CA PHE A 525 38.37 3.20 -22.66
C PHE A 525 37.51 4.34 -22.16
N GLN A 526 36.34 4.54 -22.78
CA GLN A 526 35.47 5.67 -22.52
C GLN A 526 36.25 6.99 -22.56
N GLU A 527 36.24 7.80 -21.49
CA GLU A 527 36.97 9.05 -21.40
C GLU A 527 38.44 8.87 -20.91
N SER A 528 38.79 7.74 -20.31
CA SER A 528 40.11 7.44 -19.79
C SER A 528 41.08 7.08 -20.90
N GLU A 529 42.31 7.60 -20.84
CA GLU A 529 43.36 7.34 -21.82
C GLU A 529 43.90 5.91 -21.77
N ASP A 530 43.83 5.29 -20.59
CA ASP A 530 44.24 3.91 -20.37
C ASP A 530 43.35 3.23 -19.30
N ILE A 531 43.09 1.94 -19.49
CA ILE A 531 42.27 1.13 -18.62
C ILE A 531 42.76 1.11 -17.16
N SER A 532 44.06 1.30 -16.92
CA SER A 532 44.63 1.39 -15.58
C SER A 532 44.19 2.67 -14.83
N GLN A 533 43.73 3.68 -15.57
CA GLN A 533 43.24 4.97 -15.06
C GLN A 533 41.71 5.08 -15.12
N LEU A 534 41.04 3.98 -15.31
CA LEU A 534 39.57 3.92 -15.42
C LEU A 534 38.87 4.64 -14.26
N ASN A 535 38.04 5.62 -14.58
CA ASN A 535 37.27 6.39 -13.59
C ASN A 535 35.91 5.73 -13.26
N PHE A 536 35.31 6.16 -12.18
CA PHE A 536 33.98 5.68 -11.78
C PHE A 536 32.93 6.01 -12.85
N THR A 537 32.97 7.23 -13.39
CA THR A 537 32.04 7.71 -14.42
C THR A 537 32.19 6.94 -15.73
N ASP A 538 33.40 6.51 -16.11
CA ASP A 538 33.61 5.63 -17.26
C ASP A 538 32.93 4.27 -17.12
N LEU A 539 33.01 3.68 -15.90
CA LEU A 539 32.36 2.40 -15.63
C LEU A 539 30.84 2.53 -15.64
N ILE A 540 30.30 3.62 -15.08
CA ILE A 540 28.87 3.90 -15.12
C ILE A 540 28.39 4.14 -16.56
N GLN A 541 29.15 4.88 -17.38
CA GLN A 541 28.84 5.07 -18.79
C GLN A 541 28.81 3.72 -19.55
N GLU A 542 29.76 2.85 -19.30
CA GLU A 542 29.77 1.50 -19.88
C GLU A 542 28.54 0.69 -19.48
N MET A 543 28.10 0.80 -18.22
CA MET A 543 26.87 0.14 -17.77
C MET A 543 25.63 0.69 -18.52
N ILE A 544 25.57 1.99 -18.75
CA ILE A 544 24.51 2.63 -19.54
C ILE A 544 24.53 2.11 -20.98
N ASP A 545 25.71 2.04 -21.59
CA ASP A 545 25.89 1.56 -22.97
C ASP A 545 25.52 0.07 -23.12
N ARG A 546 25.69 -0.73 -22.07
CA ARG A 546 25.23 -2.12 -22.00
C ARG A 546 23.73 -2.26 -21.74
N GLY A 547 23.00 -1.14 -21.54
CA GLY A 547 21.56 -1.11 -21.36
C GLY A 547 21.09 -1.24 -19.92
N PHE A 548 21.97 -1.12 -18.92
CA PHE A 548 21.55 -1.06 -17.52
C PHE A 548 20.89 0.29 -17.22
N MET A 549 19.80 0.28 -16.44
CA MET A 549 19.14 1.51 -16.02
C MET A 549 19.88 2.13 -14.83
N VAL A 550 20.45 3.30 -15.06
CA VAL A 550 21.09 4.14 -14.04
C VAL A 550 20.17 5.35 -13.80
N HIS A 551 19.74 5.51 -12.55
CA HIS A 551 18.87 6.62 -12.15
C HIS A 551 19.68 7.71 -11.47
N TYR A 552 19.11 8.91 -11.39
CA TYR A 552 19.68 9.97 -10.56
C TYR A 552 18.63 10.53 -9.59
N MET A 553 19.12 10.93 -8.43
CA MET A 553 18.39 11.70 -7.45
C MET A 553 18.78 13.16 -7.60
N GLU A 554 17.82 13.99 -8.03
CA GLU A 554 18.05 15.42 -8.23
C GLU A 554 18.10 16.13 -6.88
N ILE A 555 19.12 16.95 -6.69
CA ILE A 555 19.24 17.88 -5.56
C ILE A 555 19.49 19.30 -6.08
N HIS A 556 19.28 20.28 -5.22
CA HIS A 556 19.60 21.69 -5.46
C HIS A 556 20.41 22.22 -4.30
N LYS A 557 21.76 22.19 -4.41
CA LYS A 557 22.69 22.54 -3.33
C LYS A 557 22.61 21.57 -2.14
N GLY A 558 23.12 21.98 -0.97
CA GLY A 558 23.19 21.15 0.25
C GLY A 558 24.42 20.26 0.33
N TRP A 559 25.39 20.49 -0.55
CA TRP A 559 26.68 19.80 -0.59
C TRP A 559 27.79 20.75 -1.00
N LEU A 560 29.03 20.35 -0.78
CA LEU A 560 30.21 21.12 -1.17
C LEU A 560 31.39 20.17 -1.40
N GLU A 561 32.09 20.33 -2.51
CA GLU A 561 33.36 19.65 -2.80
C GLU A 561 34.54 20.59 -2.50
N ILE A 562 35.59 20.06 -1.89
CA ILE A 562 36.75 20.83 -1.44
C ILE A 562 37.90 20.66 -2.43
N HIS A 563 38.08 21.58 -3.37
CA HIS A 563 39.17 21.57 -4.36
C HIS A 563 40.33 22.52 -4.05
N ASN A 564 40.09 23.56 -3.26
CA ASN A 564 41.07 24.63 -2.99
C ASN A 564 40.83 25.33 -1.65
N ALA A 565 41.66 26.31 -1.31
CA ALA A 565 41.55 27.06 -0.05
C ALA A 565 40.27 27.92 0.05
N GLU A 566 39.71 28.39 -1.06
CA GLU A 566 38.48 29.19 -1.07
C GLU A 566 37.29 28.31 -0.69
N HIS A 567 37.29 27.05 -1.13
CA HIS A 567 36.25 26.09 -0.73
C HIS A 567 36.30 25.78 0.77
N ILE A 568 37.48 25.85 1.41
CA ILE A 568 37.58 25.70 2.88
C ILE A 568 36.84 26.84 3.57
N ALA A 569 37.09 28.08 3.18
CA ALA A 569 36.43 29.26 3.76
C ALA A 569 34.89 29.21 3.54
N LEU A 570 34.45 28.70 2.38
CA LEU A 570 33.03 28.54 2.08
C LEU A 570 32.41 27.45 2.96
N ALA A 571 33.12 26.32 3.16
CA ALA A 571 32.68 25.25 4.04
C ALA A 571 32.56 25.72 5.49
N GLU A 572 33.57 26.45 6.00
CA GLU A 572 33.54 27.02 7.35
C GLU A 572 32.34 27.94 7.58
N LYS A 573 31.96 28.73 6.56
CA LYS A 573 30.77 29.57 6.62
C LYS A 573 29.46 28.79 6.57
N SER A 574 29.40 27.74 5.78
CA SER A 574 28.16 26.97 5.53
C SER A 574 27.86 25.94 6.62
N PHE A 575 28.86 25.48 7.38
CA PHE A 575 28.75 24.46 8.42
C PHE A 575 28.90 25.02 9.85
N ASN A 576 29.03 26.33 10.02
CA ASN A 576 29.01 27.01 11.33
C ASN A 576 27.58 27.42 11.76
N GLU A 577 26.58 27.29 10.91
CA GLU A 577 25.16 27.46 11.22
C GLU A 577 24.50 26.10 11.50
#